data_e2d79053dcad0329bf9e1b9987b03c6e
#
_entry.id   e2d79053dcad0329bf9e1b9987b03c6e
#
_cell.length_a   1.000
_cell.length_b   1.000
_cell.length_c   1.000
_cell.angle_alpha   90.00
_cell.angle_beta   90.00
_cell.angle_gamma   90.00
#
_symmetry.space_group_name_H-M   'P 1'
#
loop_
_entity.id
_entity.type
_entity.pdbx_description
1 polymer ?
#
loop_
_entity_poly.entity_id
_entity_poly.type
_entity_poly.pdbx_seq_one_letter_code
_entity_poly.pdbx_strand_id
1 'polypeptide(L)'
;GYNGAPRGRKNCSDLGYCVREQMRVPRGERYELCRSVHAEANAIISASRNECIGGDIYLVGHDAKTGAILSDATAFSRFRRMIINAGLRRVVIRNTETEFTVVPVQDWIDQDDTLEL
;
A
#
# COMPACT_ATOMS: atom_id res chain seq x y z
N GLY A 1 -4.26 -5.19 7.28
CA GLY A 1 -4.86 -3.96 6.75
C GLY A 1 -5.42 -4.14 5.36
N TYR A 2 -6.39 -3.35 5.01
CA TYR A 2 -6.97 -3.31 3.67
C TYR A 2 -7.32 -1.86 3.34
N ASN A 3 -7.51 -1.59 2.04
CA ASN A 3 -7.91 -0.26 1.60
C ASN A 3 -9.35 0.03 2.04
N GLY A 4 -9.55 1.15 2.71
CA GLY A 4 -10.87 1.54 3.16
C GLY A 4 -10.89 2.96 3.71
N ALA A 5 -12.06 3.57 3.71
CA ALA A 5 -12.26 4.88 4.31
C ALA A 5 -11.94 4.84 5.82
N PRO A 6 -11.62 6.00 6.42
CA PRO A 6 -11.44 6.07 7.87
C PRO A 6 -12.67 5.52 8.61
N ARG A 7 -12.44 5.01 9.81
CA ARG A 7 -13.53 4.43 10.62
C ARG A 7 -14.74 5.35 10.71
N GLY A 8 -15.92 4.78 10.46
CA GLY A 8 -17.17 5.52 10.51
C GLY A 8 -17.46 6.35 9.27
N ARG A 9 -16.58 6.37 8.29
CA ARG A 9 -16.78 7.09 7.03
C ARG A 9 -17.17 6.12 5.92
N LYS A 10 -17.88 6.64 4.92
CA LYS A 10 -18.30 5.83 3.78
C LYS A 10 -17.14 5.49 2.85
N ASN A 11 -17.10 4.26 2.36
CA ASN A 11 -16.16 3.86 1.32
C ASN A 11 -16.59 4.39 -0.04
N CYS A 12 -15.67 4.43 -1.02
CA CYS A 12 -16.02 4.81 -2.39
C CYS A 12 -17.11 3.89 -2.97
N SER A 13 -17.06 2.59 -2.63
CA SER A 13 -18.10 1.63 -3.05
C SER A 13 -19.48 1.99 -2.50
N ASP A 14 -19.57 2.55 -1.29
CA ASP A 14 -20.84 3.01 -0.71
C ASP A 14 -21.36 4.24 -1.41
N LEU A 15 -20.46 5.11 -1.87
CA LEU A 15 -20.82 6.33 -2.60
C LEU A 15 -21.15 6.04 -4.07
N GLY A 16 -20.66 4.92 -4.61
CA GLY A 16 -20.83 4.53 -6.00
C GLY A 16 -19.86 5.21 -6.97
N TYR A 17 -18.88 5.96 -6.48
CA TYR A 17 -17.89 6.63 -7.33
C TYR A 17 -16.59 6.92 -6.58
N CYS A 18 -15.53 7.17 -7.35
CA CYS A 18 -14.24 7.63 -6.85
C CYS A 18 -14.01 9.08 -7.29
N VAL A 19 -13.77 9.98 -6.35
CA VAL A 19 -13.55 11.41 -6.65
C VAL A 19 -12.40 11.62 -7.61
N ARG A 20 -11.30 10.88 -7.43
CA ARG A 20 -10.14 10.99 -8.33
C ARG A 20 -10.49 10.59 -9.76
N GLU A 21 -11.25 9.51 -9.94
CA GLU A 21 -11.72 9.08 -11.26
C GLU A 21 -12.67 10.09 -11.90
N GLN A 22 -13.59 10.64 -11.11
CA GLN A 22 -14.51 11.68 -11.58
C GLN A 22 -13.76 12.92 -12.06
N MET A 23 -12.72 13.31 -11.39
CA MET A 23 -11.90 14.46 -11.73
C MET A 23 -10.83 14.14 -12.79
N ARG A 24 -10.81 12.90 -13.27
CA ARG A 24 -9.85 12.41 -14.27
C ARG A 24 -8.40 12.63 -13.86
N VAL A 25 -8.12 12.40 -12.59
CA VAL A 25 -6.75 12.53 -12.06
C VAL A 25 -5.89 11.36 -12.56
N PRO A 26 -4.71 11.64 -13.14
CA PRO A 26 -3.80 10.58 -13.55
C PRO A 26 -3.41 9.66 -12.39
N ARG A 27 -3.12 8.41 -12.73
CA ARG A 27 -2.65 7.43 -11.75
C ARG A 27 -1.38 7.94 -11.06
N GLY A 28 -1.33 7.82 -9.74
CA GLY A 28 -0.19 8.24 -8.95
C GLY A 28 -0.22 9.69 -8.48
N GLU A 29 -1.25 10.47 -8.87
CA GLU A 29 -1.35 11.89 -8.55
C GLU A 29 -2.57 12.19 -7.65
N ARG A 30 -2.51 13.30 -6.95
CA ARG A 30 -3.62 13.89 -6.20
C ARG A 30 -4.28 12.91 -5.21
N TYR A 31 -3.47 12.15 -4.46
CA TYR A 31 -4.01 11.20 -3.48
C TYR A 31 -4.69 11.87 -2.28
N GLU A 32 -4.51 13.17 -2.08
CA GLU A 32 -5.28 13.94 -1.09
C GLU A 32 -6.78 13.93 -1.39
N LEU A 33 -7.17 13.64 -2.62
CA LEU A 33 -8.57 13.51 -3.01
C LEU A 33 -9.12 12.10 -2.76
N CYS A 34 -8.27 11.13 -2.45
CA CYS A 34 -8.69 9.77 -2.15
C CYS A 34 -9.24 9.69 -0.74
N ARG A 35 -10.47 9.13 -0.60
CA ARG A 35 -11.08 8.92 0.71
C ARG A 35 -10.47 7.80 1.50
N SER A 36 -9.82 6.85 0.83
CA SER A 36 -9.36 5.62 1.46
C SER A 36 -8.05 5.81 2.19
N VAL A 37 -7.94 5.16 3.34
CA VAL A 37 -6.64 4.88 3.96
C VAL A 37 -6.14 3.59 3.32
N HIS A 38 -4.91 3.60 2.84
CA HIS A 38 -4.37 2.45 2.10
C HIS A 38 -4.01 1.29 3.04
N ALA A 39 -4.00 0.08 2.49
CA ALA A 39 -3.78 -1.15 3.24
C ALA A 39 -2.47 -1.14 4.03
N GLU A 40 -1.38 -0.64 3.43
CA GLU A 40 -0.06 -0.55 4.06
C GLU A 40 -0.11 0.34 5.30
N ALA A 41 -0.74 1.50 5.19
CA ALA A 41 -0.89 2.42 6.30
C ALA A 41 -1.75 1.81 7.40
N ASN A 42 -2.86 1.16 7.05
CA ASN A 42 -3.75 0.50 8.01
C ASN A 42 -3.04 -0.63 8.75
N ALA A 43 -2.22 -1.42 8.06
CA ALA A 43 -1.46 -2.48 8.69
C ALA A 43 -0.46 -1.93 9.72
N ILE A 44 0.25 -0.86 9.37
CA ILE A 44 1.23 -0.23 10.25
C ILE A 44 0.56 0.44 11.45
N ILE A 45 -0.58 1.12 11.23
CA ILE A 45 -1.35 1.75 12.31
C ILE A 45 -1.88 0.70 13.29
N SER A 46 -2.34 -0.45 12.78
CA SER A 46 -2.90 -1.52 13.62
C SER A 46 -1.84 -2.28 14.40
N ALA A 47 -0.61 -2.33 13.92
CA ALA A 47 0.52 -2.88 14.63
C ALA A 47 1.20 -1.78 15.46
N SER A 48 1.94 -2.14 16.49
CA SER A 48 2.81 -1.17 17.17
C SER A 48 4.14 -1.05 16.41
N ARG A 49 4.87 0.05 16.64
CA ARG A 49 6.23 0.18 16.12
C ARG A 49 7.12 -0.98 16.58
N ASN A 50 6.97 -1.40 17.83
CA ASN A 50 7.75 -2.53 18.38
C ASN A 50 7.45 -3.83 17.63
N GLU A 51 6.22 -4.02 17.17
CA GLU A 51 5.85 -5.20 16.37
C GLU A 51 6.35 -5.09 14.93
N CYS A 52 6.46 -3.89 14.41
CA CYS A 52 6.94 -3.67 13.03
C CYS A 52 8.44 -3.85 12.90
N ILE A 53 9.23 -3.43 13.88
CA ILE A 53 10.68 -3.46 13.78
C ILE A 53 11.19 -4.87 13.52
N GLY A 54 11.93 -5.06 12.43
CA GLY A 54 12.45 -6.35 12.00
C GLY A 54 11.43 -7.29 11.39
N GLY A 55 10.19 -6.85 11.28
CA GLY A 55 9.11 -7.65 10.70
C GLY A 55 9.05 -7.56 9.18
N ASP A 56 8.12 -8.30 8.61
CA ASP A 56 7.84 -8.30 7.18
C ASP A 56 6.42 -7.80 6.95
N ILE A 57 6.20 -7.09 5.85
CA ILE A 57 4.87 -6.73 5.39
C ILE A 57 4.54 -7.53 4.14
N TYR A 58 3.39 -8.19 4.16
CA TYR A 58 2.90 -9.01 3.05
C TYR A 58 1.84 -8.23 2.30
N LEU A 59 2.02 -8.11 0.99
CA LEU A 59 1.17 -7.29 0.14
C LEU A 59 0.57 -8.13 -0.97
N VAL A 60 -0.74 -8.02 -1.15
CA VAL A 60 -1.46 -8.68 -2.24
C VAL A 60 -2.56 -7.74 -2.73
N GLY A 61 -2.70 -7.66 -4.05
CA GLY A 61 -3.81 -6.95 -4.69
C GLY A 61 -4.75 -7.93 -5.35
N HIS A 62 -6.05 -7.67 -5.24
CA HIS A 62 -7.09 -8.45 -5.92
C HIS A 62 -7.90 -7.54 -6.83
N ASP A 63 -8.26 -8.06 -8.00
CA ASP A 63 -9.24 -7.41 -8.85
C ASP A 63 -10.60 -7.43 -8.13
N ALA A 64 -11.21 -6.27 -7.95
CA ALA A 64 -12.46 -6.15 -7.20
C ALA A 64 -13.64 -6.86 -7.89
N LYS A 65 -13.58 -7.06 -9.21
CA LYS A 65 -14.66 -7.68 -9.98
C LYS A 65 -14.49 -9.18 -10.09
N THR A 66 -13.28 -9.66 -10.29
CA THR A 66 -13.00 -11.08 -10.55
C THR A 66 -12.43 -11.83 -9.36
N GLY A 67 -11.89 -11.12 -8.38
CA GLY A 67 -11.17 -11.70 -7.25
C GLY A 67 -9.78 -12.23 -7.60
N ALA A 68 -9.35 -12.08 -8.86
CA ALA A 68 -8.04 -12.57 -9.29
C ALA A 68 -6.91 -11.78 -8.61
N ILE A 69 -5.81 -12.47 -8.33
CA ILE A 69 -4.63 -11.83 -7.76
C ILE A 69 -3.97 -10.97 -8.85
N LEU A 70 -3.72 -9.70 -8.52
CA LEU A 70 -3.01 -8.78 -9.41
C LEU A 70 -1.51 -8.97 -9.21
N SER A 71 -0.77 -9.18 -10.29
CA SER A 71 0.68 -9.14 -10.25
C SER A 71 1.16 -7.70 -10.08
N ASP A 72 2.37 -7.53 -9.53
CA ASP A 72 3.00 -6.22 -9.34
C ASP A 72 2.24 -5.25 -8.43
N ALA A 73 1.54 -5.78 -7.42
CA ALA A 73 0.96 -4.96 -6.36
C ALA A 73 2.09 -4.37 -5.52
N THR A 74 2.62 -3.22 -5.96
CA THR A 74 3.75 -2.57 -5.29
C THR A 74 3.28 -1.42 -4.42
N ALA A 75 4.04 -1.14 -3.35
CA ALA A 75 3.80 0.04 -2.52
C ALA A 75 4.15 1.30 -3.32
N PHE A 76 3.29 2.31 -3.24
CA PHE A 76 3.59 3.62 -3.81
C PHE A 76 4.78 4.27 -3.10
N SER A 77 5.49 5.15 -3.79
CA SER A 77 6.70 5.78 -3.26
C SER A 77 6.54 6.38 -1.86
N ARG A 78 5.41 7.03 -1.61
CA ARG A 78 5.14 7.61 -0.29
C ARG A 78 4.97 6.57 0.82
N PHE A 79 4.48 5.37 0.49
CA PHE A 79 4.33 4.29 1.45
C PHE A 79 5.65 3.60 1.74
N ARG A 80 6.60 3.66 0.80
CA ARG A 80 7.95 3.17 1.04
C ARG A 80 8.60 3.90 2.20
N ARG A 81 8.44 5.22 2.28
CA ARG A 81 8.97 6.02 3.40
C ARG A 81 8.37 5.56 4.72
N MET A 82 7.06 5.33 4.74
CA MET A 82 6.35 4.84 5.93
C MET A 82 6.84 3.46 6.34
N ILE A 83 7.02 2.56 5.39
CA ILE A 83 7.51 1.21 5.60
C ILE A 83 8.93 1.22 6.17
N ILE A 84 9.81 2.06 5.61
CA ILE A 84 11.17 2.26 6.12
C ILE A 84 11.13 2.75 7.56
N ASN A 85 10.35 3.78 7.82
CA ASN A 85 10.30 4.42 9.14
C ASN A 85 9.65 3.54 10.21
N ALA A 86 8.78 2.62 9.82
CA ALA A 86 8.20 1.63 10.70
C ALA A 86 9.22 0.55 11.15
N GLY A 87 10.37 0.49 10.48
CA GLY A 87 11.41 -0.49 10.81
C GLY A 87 11.19 -1.87 10.23
N LEU A 88 10.32 -2.00 9.24
CA LEU A 88 10.08 -3.26 8.55
C LEU A 88 11.32 -3.69 7.76
N ARG A 89 11.57 -4.99 7.71
CA ARG A 89 12.74 -5.58 7.07
C ARG A 89 12.52 -5.89 5.60
N ARG A 90 11.37 -6.45 5.28
CA ARG A 90 11.06 -6.91 3.92
C ARG A 90 9.61 -6.61 3.55
N VAL A 91 9.40 -6.36 2.25
CA VAL A 91 8.07 -6.36 1.64
C VAL A 91 7.97 -7.63 0.81
N VAL A 92 6.97 -8.45 1.07
CA VAL A 92 6.70 -9.68 0.33
C VAL A 92 5.45 -9.45 -0.51
N ILE A 93 5.62 -9.42 -1.83
CA ILE A 93 4.54 -9.13 -2.75
C ILE A 93 4.09 -10.45 -3.39
N ARG A 94 2.82 -10.79 -3.22
CA ARG A 94 2.25 -11.97 -3.85
C ARG A 94 1.79 -11.60 -5.26
N ASN A 95 2.36 -12.26 -6.27
CA ASN A 95 2.06 -12.01 -7.68
C ASN A 95 1.04 -13.01 -8.25
N THR A 96 1.11 -14.26 -7.79
CA THR A 96 0.19 -15.33 -8.14
C THR A 96 -0.11 -16.15 -6.89
N GLU A 97 -0.88 -17.22 -7.01
CA GLU A 97 -1.15 -18.10 -5.86
C GLU A 97 0.11 -18.74 -5.29
N THR A 98 1.16 -18.87 -6.11
CA THR A 98 2.38 -19.61 -5.74
C THR A 98 3.66 -18.77 -5.86
N GLU A 99 3.61 -17.59 -6.49
CA GLU A 99 4.79 -16.78 -6.77
C GLU A 99 4.80 -15.49 -5.94
N PHE A 100 5.96 -15.18 -5.38
CA PHE A 100 6.18 -14.00 -4.55
C PHE A 100 7.42 -13.25 -5.00
N THR A 101 7.38 -11.93 -4.84
CA THR A 101 8.57 -11.08 -4.96
C THR A 101 8.92 -10.58 -3.57
N VAL A 102 10.18 -10.73 -3.17
CA VAL A 102 10.67 -10.22 -1.87
C VAL A 102 11.55 -9.01 -2.12
N VAL A 103 11.18 -7.89 -1.51
CA VAL A 103 11.96 -6.64 -1.59
C VAL A 103 12.55 -6.34 -0.22
N PRO A 104 13.88 -6.40 -0.07
CA PRO A 104 14.52 -5.96 1.17
C PRO A 104 14.36 -4.45 1.31
N VAL A 105 13.84 -3.99 2.44
CA VAL A 105 13.65 -2.56 2.70
C VAL A 105 15.00 -1.84 2.73
N GLN A 106 16.07 -2.52 3.09
CA GLN A 106 17.42 -1.95 3.06
C GLN A 106 17.81 -1.43 1.66
N ASP A 107 17.33 -2.09 0.59
CA ASP A 107 17.59 -1.62 -0.78
C ASP A 107 17.03 -0.22 -1.02
N TRP A 108 15.85 0.08 -0.47
CA TRP A 108 15.28 1.43 -0.58
C TRP A 108 16.07 2.47 0.20
N ILE A 109 16.63 2.07 1.34
CA ILE A 109 17.46 2.94 2.17
C ILE A 109 18.77 3.26 1.44
N ASP A 110 19.37 2.23 0.83
CA ASP A 110 20.64 2.37 0.09
C ASP A 110 20.50 3.20 -1.18
N GLN A 111 19.28 3.30 -1.73
CA GLN A 111 18.98 4.09 -2.94
C GLN A 111 18.52 5.51 -2.63
N ASP A 112 18.79 6.02 -1.45
CA ASP A 112 18.33 7.32 -0.97
C ASP A 112 18.76 8.50 -1.86
N ASP A 113 19.87 8.37 -2.55
CA ASP A 113 20.41 9.42 -3.43
C ASP A 113 19.47 9.79 -4.59
N THR A 114 18.50 8.93 -4.93
CA THR A 114 17.60 9.20 -6.04
C THR A 114 16.40 10.07 -5.64
N LEU A 115 16.08 10.17 -4.36
CA LEU A 115 14.91 10.85 -3.82
C LEU A 115 13.58 10.30 -4.36
N GLU A 116 13.59 9.14 -4.98
CA GLU A 116 12.41 8.48 -5.57
C GLU A 116 11.92 7.33 -4.69
N LEU A 117 11.76 7.59 -3.43
CA LEU A 117 11.31 6.57 -2.48
C LEU A 117 9.79 6.49 -2.34
#